data_7135cd7a0e209b2f4b59ac78a91275fd
#
_entry.id   7135cd7a0e209b2f4b59ac78a91275fd
#
_cell.length_a   1.000
_cell.length_b   1.000
_cell.length_c   1.000
_cell.angle_alpha   90.00
_cell.angle_beta   90.00
_cell.angle_gamma   90.00
#
_symmetry.space_group_name_H-M   'P 1'
#
loop_
_entity.id
_entity.type
_entity.pdbx_description
1 polymer ?
#
loop_
_entity_poly.entity_id
_entity_poly.type
_entity_poly.pdbx_seq_one_letter_code
_entity_poly.pdbx_strand_id
1 'polypeptide(L)'
;MENQKLQIQINSNKLLKELEVQEFTDDIVQSLIIAMSRTQFELLNLDDTCQLIKNEFRFLSLREVRKAITKGTAGEYGRSYKLSTQEVCYWIQQYVKDKNAKTLKL
;
A
#
# COMPACT_ATOMS: atom_id res chain seq x y z
N MET A 1 -12.15 18.41 20.16
CA MET A 1 -11.63 17.05 20.20
C MET A 1 -11.81 16.34 18.90
N GLU A 2 -13.05 16.27 18.41
CA GLU A 2 -13.32 15.60 17.15
C GLU A 2 -12.66 16.30 15.98
N ASN A 3 -12.55 17.62 16.06
CA ASN A 3 -11.87 18.39 15.02
C ASN A 3 -10.41 18.01 14.90
N GLN A 4 -9.80 17.64 16.01
CA GLN A 4 -8.39 17.24 15.99
C GLN A 4 -8.21 15.93 15.22
N LYS A 5 -9.13 15.00 15.38
CA LYS A 5 -9.08 13.75 14.62
C LYS A 5 -9.17 14.01 13.13
N LEU A 6 -10.07 14.91 12.75
CA LEU A 6 -10.24 15.25 11.34
C LEU A 6 -9.00 15.94 10.78
N GLN A 7 -8.33 16.74 11.60
CA GLN A 7 -7.15 17.47 11.15
C GLN A 7 -5.95 16.59 10.91
N ILE A 8 -5.84 15.49 11.66
CA ILE A 8 -4.69 14.59 11.52
C ILE A 8 -4.94 13.44 10.55
N GLN A 9 -6.16 13.33 10.05
CA GLN A 9 -6.46 12.29 9.07
C GLN A 9 -5.91 12.66 7.71
N ILE A 10 -5.18 11.73 7.13
CA ILE A 10 -4.67 11.90 5.78
C ILE A 10 -5.79 11.63 4.79
N ASN A 11 -5.94 12.51 3.81
CA ASN A 11 -6.88 12.28 2.72
C ASN A 11 -6.38 11.10 1.88
N SER A 12 -7.05 9.96 2.00
CA SER A 12 -6.63 8.73 1.34
C SER A 12 -6.77 8.77 -0.18
N ASN A 13 -7.44 9.80 -0.71
CA ASN A 13 -7.54 9.99 -2.16
C ASN A 13 -6.38 10.79 -2.73
N LYS A 14 -5.53 11.35 -1.88
CA LYS A 14 -4.33 12.04 -2.37
C LYS A 14 -3.38 11.06 -3.02
N LEU A 15 -2.74 11.49 -4.08
CA LEU A 15 -1.72 10.68 -4.74
C LEU A 15 -0.45 10.65 -3.90
N LEU A 16 0.31 9.56 -4.01
CA LEU A 16 1.53 9.39 -3.22
C LEU A 16 2.52 10.53 -3.45
N LYS A 17 2.61 11.05 -4.67
CA LYS A 17 3.50 12.16 -4.99
C LYS A 17 3.14 13.45 -4.27
N GLU A 18 1.90 13.58 -3.80
CA GLU A 18 1.41 14.77 -3.12
C GLU A 18 1.62 14.72 -1.62
N LEU A 19 2.01 13.58 -1.10
CA LEU A 19 2.17 13.37 0.34
C LEU A 19 3.62 13.57 0.75
N GLU A 20 3.81 14.06 1.97
CA GLU A 20 5.12 14.08 2.56
C GLU A 20 5.51 12.66 2.96
N VAL A 21 6.80 12.38 2.97
CA VAL A 21 7.32 11.04 3.29
C VAL A 21 6.78 10.55 4.63
N GLN A 22 6.77 11.42 5.64
CA GLN A 22 6.32 11.03 6.97
C GLN A 22 4.84 10.67 7.00
N GLU A 23 4.00 11.47 6.33
CA GLU A 23 2.57 11.20 6.24
C GLU A 23 2.31 9.85 5.61
N PHE A 24 2.97 9.58 4.49
CA PHE A 24 2.81 8.32 3.78
C PHE A 24 3.30 7.15 4.62
N THR A 25 4.48 7.29 5.22
CA THR A 25 5.07 6.21 6.02
C THR A 25 4.18 5.86 7.20
N ASP A 26 3.69 6.87 7.94
CA ASP A 26 2.83 6.63 9.09
C ASP A 26 1.57 5.86 8.71
N ASP A 27 1.03 6.15 7.55
CA ASP A 27 -0.20 5.51 7.09
C ASP A 27 0.07 4.08 6.59
N ILE A 28 1.03 3.93 5.70
CA ILE A 28 1.28 2.64 5.05
C ILE A 28 1.88 1.62 6.01
N VAL A 29 2.63 2.06 7.00
CA VAL A 29 3.17 1.15 8.03
C VAL A 29 2.04 0.34 8.67
N GLN A 30 0.89 0.95 8.91
CA GLN A 30 -0.24 0.23 9.48
C GLN A 30 -0.69 -0.92 8.58
N SER A 31 -0.78 -0.66 7.28
CA SER A 31 -1.16 -1.70 6.32
C SER A 31 -0.13 -2.81 6.28
N LEU A 32 1.15 -2.47 6.37
CA LEU A 32 2.23 -3.48 6.35
C LEU A 32 2.24 -4.29 7.64
N ILE A 33 1.95 -3.68 8.78
CA ILE A 33 1.84 -4.41 10.05
C ILE A 33 0.69 -5.41 9.97
N ILE A 34 -0.44 -5.01 9.41
CA ILE A 34 -1.57 -5.91 9.21
C ILE A 34 -1.18 -7.05 8.28
N ALA A 35 -0.43 -6.75 7.21
CA ALA A 35 0.04 -7.76 6.29
C ALA A 35 0.94 -8.79 6.98
N MET A 36 1.83 -8.34 7.86
CA MET A 36 2.68 -9.24 8.64
C MET A 36 1.83 -10.16 9.53
N SER A 37 0.81 -9.60 10.16
CA SER A 37 -0.08 -10.38 11.01
C SER A 37 -0.85 -11.43 10.21
N ARG A 38 -1.39 -11.04 9.07
CA ARG A 38 -2.21 -11.94 8.25
C ARG A 38 -1.42 -13.05 7.59
N THR A 39 -0.21 -12.74 7.13
CA THR A 39 0.63 -13.73 6.46
C THR A 39 1.49 -14.50 7.43
N GLN A 40 1.63 -14.01 8.67
CA GLN A 40 2.54 -14.55 9.68
C GLN A 40 4.00 -14.49 9.24
N PHE A 41 4.32 -13.61 8.33
CA PHE A 41 5.69 -13.32 7.90
C PHE A 41 6.11 -11.95 8.41
N GLU A 42 7.40 -11.77 8.61
CA GLU A 42 7.97 -10.50 9.04
C GLU A 42 8.57 -9.76 7.87
N LEU A 43 8.29 -8.46 7.80
CA LEU A 43 8.89 -7.57 6.80
C LEU A 43 9.97 -6.76 7.51
N LEU A 44 11.21 -6.95 7.11
CA LEU A 44 12.36 -6.42 7.86
C LEU A 44 12.64 -4.95 7.64
N ASN A 45 12.39 -4.42 6.45
CA ASN A 45 12.78 -3.06 6.09
C ASN A 45 11.56 -2.20 5.81
N LEU A 46 10.79 -1.89 6.86
CA LEU A 46 9.54 -1.15 6.71
C LEU A 46 9.73 0.23 6.08
N ASP A 47 10.69 1.00 6.59
CA ASP A 47 10.92 2.36 6.09
C ASP A 47 11.38 2.36 4.64
N ASP A 48 12.30 1.48 4.33
CA ASP A 48 12.83 1.36 2.97
C ASP A 48 11.72 0.92 2.00
N THR A 49 10.90 -0.03 2.44
CA THR A 49 9.76 -0.50 1.65
C THR A 49 8.80 0.64 1.37
N CYS A 50 8.48 1.45 2.38
CA CYS A 50 7.58 2.59 2.22
C CYS A 50 8.14 3.60 1.23
N GLN A 51 9.43 3.91 1.31
CA GLN A 51 10.04 4.85 0.40
C GLN A 51 10.02 4.34 -1.04
N LEU A 52 10.31 3.08 -1.22
CA LEU A 52 10.28 2.47 -2.55
C LEU A 52 8.88 2.54 -3.14
N ILE A 53 7.87 2.20 -2.35
CA ILE A 53 6.48 2.26 -2.80
C ILE A 53 6.13 3.69 -3.23
N LYS A 54 6.49 4.67 -2.41
CA LYS A 54 6.19 6.06 -2.71
C LYS A 54 6.83 6.51 -4.02
N ASN A 55 8.06 6.11 -4.24
CA ASN A 55 8.80 6.51 -5.45
C ASN A 55 8.31 5.78 -6.71
N GLU A 56 8.02 4.50 -6.59
CA GLU A 56 7.62 3.69 -7.74
C GLU A 56 6.17 3.88 -8.14
N PHE A 57 5.31 4.17 -7.19
CA PHE A 57 3.87 4.24 -7.43
C PHE A 57 3.30 5.62 -7.14
N ARG A 58 4.01 6.64 -7.58
CA ARG A 58 3.71 8.06 -7.33
C ARG A 58 2.30 8.47 -7.72
N PHE A 59 1.74 7.83 -8.72
CA PHE A 59 0.44 8.20 -9.27
C PHE A 59 -0.73 7.42 -8.68
N LEU A 60 -0.45 6.57 -7.72
CA LEU A 60 -1.50 5.89 -6.97
C LEU A 60 -1.85 6.69 -5.72
N SER A 61 -3.07 6.50 -5.22
CA SER A 61 -3.49 7.08 -3.95
C SER A 61 -3.19 6.12 -2.80
N LEU A 62 -3.21 6.64 -1.58
CA LEU A 62 -3.09 5.80 -0.38
C LEU A 62 -4.14 4.70 -0.38
N ARG A 63 -5.36 5.05 -0.76
CA ARG A 63 -6.47 4.09 -0.80
C ARG A 63 -6.15 2.93 -1.73
N GLU A 64 -5.58 3.23 -2.88
CA GLU A 64 -5.23 2.19 -3.85
C GLU A 64 -4.12 1.29 -3.34
N VAL A 65 -3.11 1.86 -2.70
CA VAL A 65 -2.02 1.07 -2.12
C VAL A 65 -2.54 0.16 -1.02
N ARG A 66 -3.41 0.67 -0.15
CA ARG A 66 -4.02 -0.13 0.91
C ARG A 66 -4.83 -1.29 0.33
N LYS A 67 -5.60 -1.03 -0.72
CA LYS A 67 -6.37 -2.08 -1.39
C LYS A 67 -5.48 -3.16 -1.96
N ALA A 68 -4.38 -2.76 -2.60
CA ALA A 68 -3.43 -3.70 -3.17
C ALA A 68 -2.84 -4.61 -2.09
N ILE A 69 -2.44 -4.02 -0.97
CA ILE A 69 -1.87 -4.78 0.14
C ILE A 69 -2.92 -5.75 0.72
N THR A 70 -4.14 -5.26 0.92
CA THR A 70 -5.22 -6.10 1.44
C THR A 70 -5.49 -7.29 0.52
N LYS A 71 -5.58 -7.05 -0.78
CA LYS A 71 -5.80 -8.12 -1.76
C LYS A 71 -4.63 -9.11 -1.78
N GLY A 72 -3.41 -8.60 -1.68
CA GLY A 72 -2.23 -9.45 -1.61
C GLY A 72 -2.27 -10.37 -0.39
N THR A 73 -2.62 -9.84 0.77
CA THR A 73 -2.70 -10.65 2.00
C THR A 73 -3.82 -11.69 1.94
N ALA A 74 -4.85 -11.44 1.13
CA ALA A 74 -5.95 -12.38 0.93
C ALA A 74 -5.63 -13.46 -0.11
N GLY A 75 -4.46 -13.38 -0.73
CA GLY A 75 -4.04 -14.37 -1.71
C GLY A 75 -4.57 -14.14 -3.11
N GLU A 76 -5.15 -12.98 -3.39
CA GLU A 76 -5.74 -12.70 -4.71
C GLU A 76 -4.70 -12.65 -5.82
N TYR A 77 -3.44 -12.38 -5.47
CA TYR A 77 -2.34 -12.32 -6.43
C TYR A 77 -1.42 -13.52 -6.35
N GLY A 78 -1.91 -14.59 -5.73
CA GLY A 78 -1.17 -15.81 -5.57
C GLY A 78 -0.72 -16.00 -4.13
N ARG A 79 -0.23 -17.20 -3.87
CA ARG A 79 0.21 -17.57 -2.53
C ARG A 79 1.62 -17.04 -2.27
N SER A 80 1.79 -16.36 -1.15
CA SER A 80 3.09 -15.84 -0.76
C SER A 80 3.80 -16.83 0.14
N TYR A 81 5.09 -17.03 -0.10
CA TYR A 81 5.93 -17.90 0.72
C TYR A 81 6.83 -17.09 1.65
N LYS A 82 6.84 -15.79 1.52
CA LYS A 82 7.53 -14.85 2.40
C LYS A 82 6.95 -13.47 2.18
N LEU A 83 7.19 -12.57 3.11
CA LEU A 83 6.81 -11.18 2.96
C LEU A 83 8.09 -10.38 2.77
N SER A 84 8.19 -9.65 1.66
CA SER A 84 9.36 -8.85 1.33
C SER A 84 8.92 -7.60 0.61
N THR A 85 9.83 -6.64 0.49
CA THR A 85 9.60 -5.45 -0.31
C THR A 85 9.15 -5.82 -1.72
N GLN A 86 9.82 -6.81 -2.30
CA GLN A 86 9.54 -7.28 -3.65
C GLN A 86 8.11 -7.84 -3.77
N GLU A 87 7.69 -8.60 -2.78
CA GLU A 87 6.34 -9.19 -2.77
C GLU A 87 5.26 -8.11 -2.66
N VAL A 88 5.46 -7.14 -1.78
CA VAL A 88 4.52 -6.04 -1.63
C VAL A 88 4.43 -5.23 -2.93
N CYS A 89 5.54 -4.94 -3.54
CA CYS A 89 5.55 -4.23 -4.83
C CYS A 89 4.86 -5.04 -5.92
N TYR A 90 5.02 -6.36 -5.91
CA TYR A 90 4.33 -7.24 -6.84
C TYR A 90 2.82 -7.13 -6.68
N TRP A 91 2.32 -7.12 -5.46
CA TRP A 91 0.89 -6.95 -5.19
C TRP A 91 0.37 -5.64 -5.77
N ILE A 92 1.12 -4.56 -5.56
CA ILE A 92 0.72 -3.24 -6.08
C ILE A 92 0.72 -3.24 -7.60
N GLN A 93 1.72 -3.87 -8.22
CA GLN A 93 1.80 -4.00 -9.67
C GLN A 93 0.62 -4.77 -10.23
N GLN A 94 0.23 -5.85 -9.58
CA GLN A 94 -0.92 -6.64 -10.01
C GLN A 94 -2.22 -5.85 -9.87
N TYR A 95 -2.33 -5.07 -8.80
CA TYR A 95 -3.48 -4.19 -8.62
C TYR A 95 -3.59 -3.19 -9.79
N VAL A 96 -2.48 -2.58 -10.17
CA VAL A 96 -2.43 -1.63 -11.28
C VAL A 96 -2.81 -2.31 -12.59
N LYS A 97 -2.31 -3.51 -12.84
CA LYS A 97 -2.64 -4.28 -14.03
C LYS A 97 -4.13 -4.56 -14.12
N ASP A 98 -4.73 -5.00 -13.03
CA ASP A 98 -6.16 -5.32 -13.00
C ASP A 98 -6.99 -4.07 -13.24
N LYS A 99 -6.60 -2.96 -12.62
CA LYS A 99 -7.28 -1.69 -12.79
C LYS A 99 -7.24 -1.23 -14.24
N ASN A 100 -6.07 -1.31 -14.86
CA ASN A 100 -5.89 -0.90 -16.26
C ASN A 100 -6.64 -1.82 -17.21
N ALA A 101 -6.66 -3.11 -16.94
CA ALA A 101 -7.41 -4.07 -17.76
C ALA A 101 -8.91 -3.77 -17.72
N LYS A 102 -9.44 -3.44 -16.54
CA LYS A 102 -10.85 -3.07 -16.42
C LYS A 102 -11.17 -1.80 -17.18
N THR A 103 -10.27 -0.82 -17.16
CA THR A 103 -10.42 0.42 -17.88
C THR A 103 -10.43 0.18 -19.38
N LEU A 104 -9.55 -0.68 -19.86
CA LEU A 104 -9.45 -0.98 -21.29
C LEU A 104 -10.64 -1.76 -21.84
N LYS A 105 -11.37 -2.46 -20.98
CA LYS A 105 -12.55 -3.21 -21.39
C LYS A 105 -13.78 -2.34 -21.60
N LEU A 106 -13.71 -1.11 -21.15
CA LEU A 106 -14.79 -0.17 -21.37
C LEU A 106 -14.76 0.38 -22.80
#